data_3341fa9a9a64bc4f2ae256b86d18ad20
#
_entry.id   3341fa9a9a64bc4f2ae256b86d18ad20
#
_cell.length_a   1.000
_cell.length_b   1.000
_cell.length_c   1.000
_cell.angle_alpha   90.00
_cell.angle_beta   90.00
_cell.angle_gamma   90.00
#
_symmetry.space_group_name_H-M   'P 1'
#
loop_
_entity.id
_entity.type
_entity.pdbx_description
1 polymer ?
#
loop_
_entity_poly.entity_id
_entity_poly.type
_entity_poly.pdbx_seq_one_letter_code
_entity_poly.pdbx_strand_id
1 'polypeptide(L)' 'MTDLPLSEEERSQILLRLQALEIEHHDLDDVIDRLALDPAQDRIQLQRLKKRKLLLKDQIARLRTRLIPDIIA' A
#
# COMPACT_ATOMS: atom_id res chain seq x y z
N MET A 1 21.31 -8.36 -15.89
CA MET A 1 20.03 -8.62 -15.24
C MET A 1 18.93 -8.69 -16.28
N THR A 2 18.18 -9.72 -16.23
CA THR A 2 17.14 -9.92 -17.22
C THR A 2 15.80 -9.40 -16.71
N ASP A 3 15.10 -8.74 -17.58
CA ASP A 3 13.75 -8.26 -17.29
C ASP A 3 12.77 -9.28 -17.84
N LEU A 4 12.75 -10.43 -17.21
CA LEU A 4 11.82 -11.46 -17.63
C LEU A 4 10.40 -11.01 -17.31
N PRO A 5 9.48 -11.22 -18.23
CA PRO A 5 8.09 -10.88 -17.95
C PRO A 5 7.56 -11.77 -16.83
N LEU A 6 6.61 -11.26 -16.08
CA LEU A 6 5.97 -12.02 -15.04
C LEU A 6 5.15 -13.14 -15.66
N SER A 7 5.18 -14.32 -15.03
CA SER A 7 4.27 -15.38 -15.40
C SER A 7 2.86 -15.00 -14.96
N GLU A 8 1.87 -15.67 -15.52
CA GLU A 8 0.49 -15.42 -15.12
C GLU A 8 0.27 -15.69 -13.65
N GLU A 9 0.92 -16.71 -13.12
CA GLU A 9 0.81 -17.05 -11.72
C GLU A 9 1.40 -15.95 -10.86
N GLU A 10 2.58 -15.47 -11.21
CA GLU A 10 3.20 -14.38 -10.48
C GLU A 10 2.36 -13.12 -10.54
N ARG A 11 1.82 -12.82 -11.70
CA ARG A 11 0.97 -11.67 -11.89
C ARG A 11 -0.28 -11.76 -11.02
N SER A 12 -0.90 -12.93 -10.98
CA SER A 12 -2.08 -13.13 -10.14
C SER A 12 -1.77 -12.95 -8.66
N GLN A 13 -0.63 -13.46 -8.23
CA GLN A 13 -0.21 -13.31 -6.83
C GLN A 13 0.01 -11.85 -6.47
N ILE A 14 0.65 -11.11 -7.36
CA ILE A 14 0.88 -9.69 -7.13
C ILE A 14 -0.44 -8.94 -7.07
N LEU A 15 -1.37 -9.26 -7.97
CA LEU A 15 -2.67 -8.59 -7.96
C LEU A 15 -3.44 -8.85 -6.68
N LEU A 16 -3.40 -10.09 -6.19
CA LEU A 16 -4.06 -10.41 -4.92
C LEU A 16 -3.41 -9.67 -3.75
N ARG A 17 -2.09 -9.65 -3.73
CA ARG A 17 -1.37 -8.94 -2.68
C ARG A 17 -1.67 -7.46 -2.74
N LEU A 18 -1.67 -6.89 -3.94
CA LEU A 18 -1.94 -5.48 -4.14
C LEU A 18 -3.34 -5.13 -3.64
N GLN A 19 -4.33 -5.96 -3.97
CA GLN A 19 -5.69 -5.73 -3.52
C GLN A 19 -5.77 -5.73 -2.00
N ALA A 20 -5.12 -6.69 -1.35
CA ALA A 20 -5.11 -6.76 0.11
C ALA A 20 -4.48 -5.52 0.73
N LEU A 21 -3.38 -5.06 0.16
CA LEU A 21 -2.70 -3.87 0.66
C LEU A 21 -3.54 -2.61 0.45
N GLU A 22 -4.24 -2.53 -0.66
CA GLU A 22 -5.09 -1.37 -0.92
C GLU A 22 -6.27 -1.30 0.04
N ILE A 23 -6.84 -2.45 0.36
CA ILE A 23 -7.92 -2.51 1.34
C ILE A 23 -7.40 -2.07 2.71
N GLU A 24 -6.26 -2.60 3.12
CA GLU A 24 -5.66 -2.24 4.40
C GLU A 24 -5.34 -0.75 4.45
N HIS A 25 -4.79 -0.21 3.37
CA HIS A 25 -4.46 1.20 3.28
C HIS A 25 -5.71 2.06 3.42
N HIS A 26 -6.77 1.69 2.73
CA HIS A 26 -8.02 2.43 2.79
C HIS A 26 -8.62 2.40 4.20
N ASP A 27 -8.66 1.22 4.81
CA ASP A 27 -9.21 1.07 6.15
C ASP A 27 -8.41 1.88 7.17
N LEU A 28 -7.09 1.87 7.03
CA LEU A 28 -6.22 2.58 7.94
C LEU A 28 -6.38 4.10 7.77
N ASP A 29 -6.51 4.55 6.54
CA ASP A 29 -6.74 5.96 6.25
C ASP A 29 -8.03 6.45 6.92
N ASP A 30 -9.07 5.63 6.84
CA ASP A 30 -10.36 5.93 7.45
C ASP A 30 -10.24 6.03 8.98
N VAL A 31 -9.52 5.11 9.60
CA VAL A 31 -9.28 5.13 11.03
C VAL A 31 -8.50 6.38 11.44
N ILE A 32 -7.48 6.73 10.67
CA ILE A 32 -6.67 7.91 10.95
C ILE A 32 -7.53 9.17 10.92
N ASP A 33 -8.40 9.28 9.92
CA ASP A 33 -9.28 10.42 9.79
C ASP A 33 -10.19 10.56 11.02
N ARG A 34 -10.73 9.46 11.49
CA ARG A 34 -11.60 9.47 12.66
C ARG A 34 -10.84 9.85 13.92
N LEU A 35 -9.66 9.28 14.11
CA LEU A 35 -8.84 9.57 15.27
C LEU A 35 -8.38 11.03 15.28
N ALA A 36 -8.11 11.58 14.12
CA ALA A 36 -7.67 12.97 14.02
C ALA A 36 -8.73 13.96 14.49
N LEU A 37 -10.00 13.55 14.45
CA LEU A 37 -11.10 14.40 14.88
C LEU A 37 -11.37 14.29 16.38
N ASP A 38 -10.79 13.31 17.05
CA ASP A 38 -11.01 13.07 18.47
C ASP A 38 -10.12 13.99 19.30
N PRO A 39 -10.68 14.88 20.13
CA PRO A 39 -9.87 15.77 20.94
C PRO A 39 -9.05 15.05 22.00
N ALA A 40 -9.42 13.82 22.35
CA ALA A 40 -8.70 13.00 23.32
C ALA A 40 -7.77 12.00 22.65
N GLN A 41 -7.41 12.23 21.41
CA GLN A 41 -6.61 11.29 20.66
C GLN A 41 -5.23 11.09 21.27
N ASP A 42 -4.73 9.87 21.12
CA ASP A 42 -3.36 9.53 21.48
C ASP A 42 -2.45 9.90 20.30
N ARG A 43 -1.62 10.91 20.49
CA ARG A 43 -0.74 11.40 19.43
C ARG A 43 0.25 10.35 18.99
N ILE A 44 0.76 9.55 19.92
CA ILE A 44 1.74 8.52 19.60
C ILE A 44 1.08 7.44 18.74
N GLN A 45 -0.12 7.03 19.12
CA GLN A 45 -0.86 6.05 18.32
C GLN A 45 -1.14 6.60 16.93
N LEU A 46 -1.58 7.83 16.83
CA LEU A 46 -1.88 8.44 15.55
C LEU A 46 -0.64 8.48 14.65
N GLN A 47 0.50 8.83 15.22
CA GLN A 47 1.75 8.86 14.45
C GLN A 47 2.16 7.48 13.96
N ARG A 48 1.95 6.46 14.80
CA ARG A 48 2.23 5.08 14.38
C ARG A 48 1.36 4.66 13.22
N LEU A 49 0.08 5.01 13.27
CA LEU A 49 -0.84 4.66 12.21
C LEU A 49 -0.50 5.39 10.92
N LYS A 50 -0.13 6.64 11.01
CA LYS A 50 0.30 7.41 9.83
C LYS A 50 1.56 6.80 9.21
N LYS A 51 2.50 6.38 10.03
CA LYS A 51 3.71 5.73 9.54
C LYS A 51 3.37 4.42 8.86
N ARG A 52 2.47 3.64 9.46
CA ARG A 52 2.01 2.39 8.86
C ARG A 52 1.38 2.65 7.50
N LYS A 53 0.57 3.69 7.40
CA LYS A 53 -0.07 4.05 6.14
C LYS A 53 0.96 4.36 5.06
N LEU A 54 2.01 5.09 5.42
CA LEU A 54 3.06 5.42 4.46
C LEU A 54 3.81 4.18 3.99
N LEU A 55 4.06 3.22 4.89
CA LEU A 55 4.69 1.97 4.51
C LEU A 55 3.82 1.17 3.55
N LEU A 56 2.52 1.13 3.80
CA LEU A 56 1.59 0.44 2.91
C LEU A 56 1.57 1.10 1.54
N LYS A 57 1.53 2.42 1.51
CA LYS A 57 1.54 3.16 0.25
C LYS A 57 2.81 2.86 -0.56
N ASP A 58 3.95 2.78 0.12
CA ASP A 58 5.21 2.45 -0.53
C ASP A 58 5.17 1.04 -1.11
N GLN A 59 4.67 0.07 -0.35
CA GLN A 59 4.55 -1.30 -0.83
C GLN A 59 3.62 -1.40 -2.03
N ILE A 60 2.51 -0.68 -1.98
CA ILE A 60 1.56 -0.64 -3.10
C ILE A 60 2.25 -0.11 -4.35
N ALA A 61 2.99 0.99 -4.22
CA ALA A 61 3.68 1.59 -5.35
C ALA A 61 4.70 0.62 -5.95
N ARG A 62 5.43 -0.10 -5.12
CA ARG A 62 6.41 -1.06 -5.59
C ARG A 62 5.77 -2.21 -6.34
N LEU A 63 4.64 -2.71 -5.84
CA LEU A 63 3.96 -3.80 -6.52
C LEU A 63 3.35 -3.34 -7.84
N ARG A 64 2.79 -2.14 -7.87
CA ARG A 64 2.26 -1.60 -9.12
C ARG A 64 3.34 -1.46 -10.17
N THR A 65 4.52 -1.04 -9.76
CA THR A 65 5.65 -0.91 -10.67
C THR A 65 6.01 -2.25 -11.29
N ARG A 66 5.91 -3.32 -10.54
CA ARG A 66 6.20 -4.66 -11.06
C ARG A 66 5.17 -5.13 -12.09
N LEU A 67 3.94 -4.66 -11.98
CA LEU A 67 2.88 -5.04 -12.92
C LEU A 67 2.93 -4.25 -14.21
N ILE A 68 3.44 -3.03 -14.16
CA ILE A 68 3.47 -2.17 -15.32
C ILE A 68 4.71 -2.51 -16.14
N PRO A 69 4.55 -2.80 -17.43
CA PRO A 69 5.73 -3.03 -18.28
C PRO A 69 6.56 -1.77 -18.31
N ASP A 70 7.83 -1.95 -18.59
CA ASP A 70 8.74 -0.84 -18.67
C ASP A 70 8.43 -0.01 -19.90
N ILE A 71 7.63 0.99 -19.68
CA ILE A 71 7.19 1.86 -20.78
C ILE A 71 7.84 3.22 -20.74
N ILE A 72 8.74 3.39 -19.86
CA ILE A 72 9.38 4.69 -19.72
C ILE A 72 10.34 4.90 -20.85
N ALA A 73 10.10 5.93 -21.52
CA ALA A 73 10.98 6.29 -22.62
C ALA A 73 12.27 6.88 -22.07
#